data_a78a778d8c918f5426953dbcde523e7a
#
_entry.id   a78a778d8c918f5426953dbcde523e7a
#
_cell.length_a   1.000
_cell.length_b   1.000
_cell.length_c   1.000
_cell.angle_alpha   90.00
_cell.angle_beta   90.00
_cell.angle_gamma   90.00
#
_symmetry.space_group_name_H-M   'P 1'
#
loop_
_entity.id
_entity.type
_entity.pdbx_description
1 polymer ?
#
loop_
_entity_poly.entity_id
_entity_poly.type
_entity_poly.pdbx_seq_one_letter_code
_entity_poly.pdbx_strand_id
1 'polypeptide(L)'
;MITKLLKEPLVQFFLIALVLLGGERWINADDYAYDQYLIQIDDQQLLQFMQLRAKTFRPDQAEAALAALSGEERQRLVDDYAREEVLFREAMALNLDNNDQIIRRRLIQKMDYLAQGFYDEAAPLTEQDLREFYADRRQDYRKAAEATFTHVFISTAKRAPVDARIMADRLLAELNGKQVPFENASRHGERFLYNRNYVNREDDEIASHFGQPFQSALFELSTSAQWQGPLQSTYGWHLVLLVKNTDAYIPEFDEVSSAVFADAQRQQQQEVKRQAIDKLMAKYQIEID
;
A
#
# COMPACT_ATOMS: atom_id res chain seq x y z
N MET A 1 -37.57 -43.33 50.44
CA MET A 1 -37.43 -43.18 48.96
C MET A 1 -35.97 -43.04 48.57
N ILE A 2 -35.17 -42.22 49.26
CA ILE A 2 -33.71 -41.96 49.00
C ILE A 2 -32.85 -43.23 49.15
N THR A 3 -33.14 -44.11 50.11
CA THR A 3 -32.41 -45.37 50.36
C THR A 3 -32.58 -46.45 49.28
N LYS A 4 -33.66 -46.40 48.47
CA LYS A 4 -33.79 -47.27 47.29
C LYS A 4 -32.99 -46.73 46.10
N LEU A 5 -32.92 -45.43 45.95
CA LEU A 5 -32.15 -44.78 44.86
C LEU A 5 -30.63 -45.03 45.01
N LEU A 6 -30.12 -45.00 46.25
CA LEU A 6 -28.70 -45.27 46.55
C LEU A 6 -28.28 -46.75 46.34
N LYS A 7 -29.25 -47.65 46.17
CA LYS A 7 -28.97 -49.08 45.88
C LYS A 7 -29.02 -49.40 44.39
N GLU A 8 -29.36 -48.43 43.56
CA GLU A 8 -29.33 -48.63 42.12
C GLU A 8 -27.88 -48.63 41.58
N PRO A 9 -27.46 -49.63 40.80
CA PRO A 9 -26.10 -49.77 40.32
C PRO A 9 -25.63 -48.55 39.54
N LEU A 10 -26.51 -47.87 38.84
CA LEU A 10 -26.23 -46.67 38.04
C LEU A 10 -25.91 -45.48 38.91
N VAL A 11 -26.63 -45.29 40.04
CA VAL A 11 -26.38 -44.21 41.00
C VAL A 11 -25.09 -44.45 41.77
N GLN A 12 -24.79 -45.70 42.11
CA GLN A 12 -23.54 -46.06 42.76
C GLN A 12 -22.33 -45.80 41.82
N PHE A 13 -22.46 -46.16 40.53
CA PHE A 13 -21.44 -45.90 39.54
C PHE A 13 -21.19 -44.37 39.33
N PHE A 14 -22.28 -43.59 39.33
CA PHE A 14 -22.18 -42.12 39.21
C PHE A 14 -21.54 -41.50 40.43
N LEU A 15 -21.84 -41.96 41.63
CA LEU A 15 -21.21 -41.50 42.86
C LEU A 15 -19.72 -41.88 42.94
N ILE A 16 -19.36 -43.07 42.50
CA ILE A 16 -17.95 -43.49 42.41
C ILE A 16 -17.20 -42.65 41.39
N ALA A 17 -17.79 -42.38 40.21
CA ALA A 17 -17.20 -41.50 39.20
C ALA A 17 -16.99 -40.06 39.70
N LEU A 18 -17.95 -39.52 40.46
CA LEU A 18 -17.87 -38.21 41.10
C LEU A 18 -16.78 -38.15 42.17
N VAL A 19 -16.63 -39.21 42.98
CA VAL A 19 -15.55 -39.30 44.00
C VAL A 19 -14.20 -39.46 43.33
N LEU A 20 -14.08 -40.22 42.25
CA LEU A 20 -12.84 -40.37 41.51
C LEU A 20 -12.44 -39.07 40.81
N LEU A 21 -13.38 -38.39 40.13
CA LEU A 21 -13.13 -37.11 39.49
C LEU A 21 -12.80 -35.98 40.51
N GLY A 22 -13.52 -35.96 41.64
CA GLY A 22 -13.24 -35.03 42.74
C GLY A 22 -11.91 -35.30 43.43
N GLY A 23 -11.58 -36.57 43.61
CA GLY A 23 -10.30 -37.01 44.20
C GLY A 23 -9.12 -36.71 43.31
N GLU A 24 -9.22 -36.98 42.01
CA GLU A 24 -8.20 -36.65 41.04
C GLU A 24 -7.91 -35.13 41.01
N ARG A 25 -8.96 -34.32 41.02
CA ARG A 25 -8.86 -32.87 41.00
C ARG A 25 -8.27 -32.31 42.29
N TRP A 26 -8.52 -32.99 43.43
CA TRP A 26 -7.98 -32.56 44.72
C TRP A 26 -6.53 -33.02 44.93
N ILE A 27 -6.15 -34.21 44.46
CA ILE A 27 -4.78 -34.74 44.51
C ILE A 27 -3.85 -33.94 43.55
N ASN A 28 -4.34 -33.57 42.38
CA ASN A 28 -3.56 -32.89 41.36
C ASN A 28 -3.71 -31.36 41.40
N ALA A 29 -4.44 -30.79 42.36
CA ALA A 29 -4.66 -29.33 42.44
C ALA A 29 -3.36 -28.55 42.64
N ASP A 30 -2.44 -29.11 43.41
CA ASP A 30 -1.13 -28.47 43.68
C ASP A 30 -0.19 -28.62 42.46
N ASP A 31 -0.24 -29.73 41.72
CA ASP A 31 0.57 -29.93 40.51
C ASP A 31 0.09 -29.01 39.38
N TYR A 32 -1.22 -28.82 39.18
CA TYR A 32 -1.74 -27.88 38.19
C TYR A 32 -1.43 -26.43 38.55
N ALA A 33 -1.47 -26.08 39.86
CA ALA A 33 -1.13 -24.71 40.30
C ALA A 33 0.37 -24.45 40.17
N TYR A 34 1.21 -25.47 40.40
CA TYR A 34 2.66 -25.34 40.27
C TYR A 34 3.09 -25.18 38.80
N ASP A 35 2.47 -25.92 37.87
CA ASP A 35 2.77 -25.87 36.44
C ASP A 35 2.36 -24.50 35.83
N GLN A 36 1.31 -23.88 36.36
CA GLN A 36 0.86 -22.55 35.89
C GLN A 36 1.92 -21.46 36.13
N TYR A 37 2.71 -21.55 37.17
CA TYR A 37 3.77 -20.59 37.52
C TYR A 37 5.15 -21.01 37.07
N LEU A 38 5.30 -22.18 36.47
CA LEU A 38 6.56 -22.66 35.93
C LEU A 38 6.81 -22.03 34.58
N ILE A 39 7.93 -21.32 34.43
CA ILE A 39 8.44 -20.82 33.15
C ILE A 39 9.70 -21.60 32.83
N GLN A 40 9.60 -22.51 31.89
CA GLN A 40 10.76 -23.22 31.33
C GLN A 40 11.35 -22.35 30.23
N ILE A 41 12.67 -22.17 30.23
CA ILE A 41 13.36 -21.35 29.27
C ILE A 41 14.45 -22.17 28.63
N ASP A 42 14.30 -22.43 27.33
CA ASP A 42 15.29 -23.12 26.52
C ASP A 42 15.97 -22.18 25.51
N ASP A 43 16.98 -22.71 24.80
CA ASP A 43 17.72 -21.94 23.80
C ASP A 43 16.86 -21.52 22.61
N GLN A 44 15.87 -22.32 22.24
CA GLN A 44 14.97 -22.01 21.13
C GLN A 44 14.10 -20.80 21.45
N GLN A 45 13.58 -20.72 22.68
CA GLN A 45 12.80 -19.57 23.16
C GLN A 45 13.65 -18.30 23.22
N LEU A 46 14.90 -18.41 23.71
CA LEU A 46 15.83 -17.26 23.74
C LEU A 46 16.21 -16.80 22.34
N LEU A 47 16.43 -17.71 21.39
CA LEU A 47 16.68 -17.38 19.99
C LEU A 47 15.50 -16.63 19.37
N GLN A 48 14.30 -17.15 19.55
CA GLN A 48 13.08 -16.49 19.05
C GLN A 48 12.90 -15.11 19.66
N PHE A 49 13.14 -14.96 20.96
CA PHE A 49 13.06 -13.68 21.67
C PHE A 49 14.07 -12.66 21.15
N MET A 50 15.33 -13.08 20.93
CA MET A 50 16.37 -12.25 20.33
C MET A 50 15.99 -11.78 18.92
N GLN A 51 15.50 -12.69 18.08
CA GLN A 51 15.10 -12.38 16.71
C GLN A 51 13.94 -11.37 16.67
N LEU A 52 12.95 -11.52 17.54
CA LEU A 52 11.82 -10.60 17.65
C LEU A 52 12.27 -9.19 18.09
N ARG A 53 13.18 -9.09 19.06
CA ARG A 53 13.74 -7.79 19.51
C ARG A 53 14.60 -7.13 18.45
N ALA A 54 15.43 -7.91 17.75
CA ALA A 54 16.29 -7.40 16.69
C ALA A 54 15.54 -7.09 15.39
N LYS A 55 14.26 -7.49 15.27
CA LYS A 55 13.44 -7.43 14.04
C LYS A 55 14.14 -8.06 12.83
N THR A 56 14.95 -9.10 13.07
CA THR A 56 15.79 -9.77 12.08
C THR A 56 15.60 -11.27 12.22
N PHE A 57 15.11 -11.91 11.16
CA PHE A 57 14.90 -13.37 11.13
C PHE A 57 16.02 -14.05 10.34
N ARG A 58 17.21 -14.12 10.95
CA ARG A 58 18.38 -14.84 10.43
C ARG A 58 18.82 -15.87 11.46
N PRO A 59 18.33 -17.11 11.36
CA PRO A 59 18.57 -18.16 12.36
C PRO A 59 20.07 -18.37 12.65
N ASP A 60 20.88 -18.55 11.60
CA ASP A 60 22.32 -18.80 11.71
C ASP A 60 23.06 -17.69 12.49
N GLN A 61 22.68 -16.44 12.29
CA GLN A 61 23.28 -15.31 12.96
C GLN A 61 22.81 -15.20 14.42
N ALA A 62 21.54 -15.53 14.67
CA ALA A 62 20.99 -15.52 16.02
C ALA A 62 21.59 -16.64 16.89
N GLU A 63 21.77 -17.84 16.34
CA GLU A 63 22.44 -18.96 17.01
C GLU A 63 23.89 -18.61 17.37
N ALA A 64 24.64 -18.08 16.41
CA ALA A 64 26.01 -17.64 16.65
C ALA A 64 26.08 -16.53 17.71
N ALA A 65 25.13 -15.58 17.68
CA ALA A 65 25.05 -14.50 18.67
C ALA A 65 24.71 -15.03 20.06
N LEU A 66 23.77 -15.98 20.18
CA LEU A 66 23.41 -16.60 21.46
C LEU A 66 24.58 -17.38 22.05
N ALA A 67 25.30 -18.14 21.20
CA ALA A 67 26.48 -18.90 21.63
C ALA A 67 27.66 -18.03 22.04
N ALA A 68 27.73 -16.78 21.52
CA ALA A 68 28.81 -15.84 21.83
C ALA A 68 28.54 -15.02 23.12
N LEU A 69 27.35 -15.09 23.71
CA LEU A 69 27.02 -14.36 24.92
C LEU A 69 27.87 -14.84 26.12
N SER A 70 28.35 -13.89 26.88
CA SER A 70 28.91 -14.17 28.22
C SER A 70 27.83 -14.70 29.17
N GLY A 71 28.24 -15.34 30.26
CA GLY A 71 27.28 -15.83 31.26
C GLY A 71 26.38 -14.74 31.82
N GLU A 72 26.92 -13.53 32.05
CA GLU A 72 26.13 -12.38 32.53
C GLU A 72 25.15 -11.85 31.48
N GLU A 73 25.54 -11.81 30.21
CA GLU A 73 24.67 -11.38 29.13
C GLU A 73 23.53 -12.38 28.88
N ARG A 74 23.86 -13.68 28.95
CA ARG A 74 22.86 -14.74 28.88
C ARG A 74 21.86 -14.66 30.04
N GLN A 75 22.35 -14.43 31.27
CA GLN A 75 21.45 -14.29 32.41
C GLN A 75 20.52 -13.08 32.27
N ARG A 76 21.03 -11.94 31.82
CA ARG A 76 20.20 -10.77 31.51
C ARG A 76 19.14 -11.06 30.45
N LEU A 77 19.49 -11.83 29.42
CA LEU A 77 18.54 -12.24 28.38
C LEU A 77 17.42 -13.13 28.95
N VAL A 78 17.79 -14.07 29.83
CA VAL A 78 16.83 -14.95 30.54
C VAL A 78 15.92 -14.12 31.45
N ASP A 79 16.46 -13.16 32.18
CA ASP A 79 15.68 -12.29 33.09
C ASP A 79 14.71 -11.40 32.29
N ASP A 80 15.15 -10.85 31.15
CA ASP A 80 14.32 -10.05 30.26
C ASP A 80 13.16 -10.89 29.70
N TYR A 81 13.45 -12.11 29.20
CA TYR A 81 12.44 -13.02 28.71
C TYR A 81 11.44 -13.43 29.79
N ALA A 82 11.94 -13.86 30.95
CA ALA A 82 11.10 -14.26 32.07
C ALA A 82 10.17 -13.13 32.50
N ARG A 83 10.68 -11.90 32.58
CA ARG A 83 9.88 -10.71 32.91
C ARG A 83 8.75 -10.48 31.88
N GLU A 84 9.06 -10.58 30.60
CA GLU A 84 8.06 -10.39 29.55
C GLU A 84 6.98 -11.48 29.62
N GLU A 85 7.38 -12.74 29.82
CA GLU A 85 6.47 -13.88 29.93
C GLU A 85 5.57 -13.78 31.18
N VAL A 86 6.11 -13.38 32.33
CA VAL A 86 5.31 -13.12 33.54
C VAL A 86 4.26 -12.05 33.29
N LEU A 87 4.68 -10.92 32.73
CA LEU A 87 3.75 -9.82 32.44
C LEU A 87 2.65 -10.22 31.44
N PHE A 88 3.01 -11.03 30.46
CA PHE A 88 2.03 -11.58 29.51
C PHE A 88 1.02 -12.51 30.19
N ARG A 89 1.48 -13.47 31.00
CA ARG A 89 0.62 -14.39 31.73
C ARG A 89 -0.33 -13.66 32.69
N GLU A 90 0.20 -12.70 33.46
CA GLU A 90 -0.62 -11.89 34.35
C GLU A 90 -1.65 -11.03 33.60
N ALA A 91 -1.26 -10.44 32.46
CA ALA A 91 -2.19 -9.70 31.62
C ALA A 91 -3.34 -10.57 31.11
N MET A 92 -3.03 -11.81 30.66
CA MET A 92 -4.04 -12.77 30.23
C MET A 92 -4.93 -13.22 31.40
N ALA A 93 -4.38 -13.45 32.59
CA ALA A 93 -5.13 -13.82 33.77
C ALA A 93 -6.09 -12.70 34.22
N LEU A 94 -5.73 -11.44 33.99
CA LEU A 94 -6.57 -10.26 34.24
C LEU A 94 -7.56 -9.98 33.07
N ASN A 95 -7.56 -10.82 32.02
CA ASN A 95 -8.38 -10.64 30.80
C ASN A 95 -8.19 -9.27 30.14
N LEU A 96 -6.96 -8.72 30.13
CA LEU A 96 -6.68 -7.43 29.53
C LEU A 96 -6.78 -7.44 27.97
N ASP A 97 -6.86 -8.61 27.37
CA ASP A 97 -7.12 -8.83 25.96
C ASP A 97 -8.63 -8.67 25.59
N ASN A 98 -9.52 -8.81 26.58
CA ASN A 98 -10.95 -8.72 26.36
C ASN A 98 -11.40 -7.29 26.04
N ASN A 99 -12.14 -7.13 24.92
CA ASN A 99 -12.65 -5.85 24.41
C ASN A 99 -11.56 -4.79 24.10
N ASP A 100 -10.29 -5.16 24.06
CA ASP A 100 -9.24 -4.25 23.63
C ASP A 100 -9.20 -4.16 22.09
N GLN A 101 -9.53 -2.98 21.55
CA GLN A 101 -9.57 -2.73 20.12
C GLN A 101 -8.18 -2.78 19.46
N ILE A 102 -7.12 -2.53 20.23
CA ILE A 102 -5.73 -2.58 19.72
C ILE A 102 -5.33 -4.04 19.54
N ILE A 103 -5.56 -4.88 20.56
CA ILE A 103 -5.30 -6.32 20.50
C ILE A 103 -6.13 -6.96 19.39
N ARG A 104 -7.46 -6.66 19.35
CA ARG A 104 -8.35 -7.14 18.30
C ARG A 104 -7.82 -6.79 16.90
N ARG A 105 -7.43 -5.54 16.67
CA ARG A 105 -6.86 -5.10 15.38
C ARG A 105 -5.58 -5.85 15.04
N ARG A 106 -4.72 -6.09 16.03
CA ARG A 106 -3.47 -6.85 15.85
C ARG A 106 -3.74 -8.31 15.46
N LEU A 107 -4.71 -8.95 16.08
CA LEU A 107 -5.11 -10.32 15.73
C LEU A 107 -5.68 -10.38 14.31
N ILE A 108 -6.53 -9.42 13.93
CA ILE A 108 -7.06 -9.30 12.55
C ILE A 108 -5.90 -9.11 11.56
N GLN A 109 -4.94 -8.22 11.84
CA GLN A 109 -3.77 -8.02 10.97
C GLN A 109 -2.92 -9.30 10.83
N LYS A 110 -2.74 -10.06 11.92
CA LYS A 110 -2.03 -11.35 11.87
C LYS A 110 -2.78 -12.37 10.99
N MET A 111 -4.10 -12.47 11.13
CA MET A 111 -4.92 -13.35 10.27
C MET A 111 -4.90 -12.91 8.81
N ASP A 112 -4.96 -11.62 8.55
CA ASP A 112 -4.79 -11.06 7.21
C ASP A 112 -3.44 -11.43 6.58
N TYR A 113 -2.36 -11.37 7.37
CA TYR A 113 -1.03 -11.75 6.91
C TYR A 113 -0.92 -13.26 6.64
N LEU A 114 -1.49 -14.10 7.52
CA LEU A 114 -1.55 -15.55 7.30
C LEU A 114 -2.35 -15.90 6.04
N ALA A 115 -3.46 -15.20 5.80
CA ALA A 115 -4.24 -15.37 4.57
C ALA A 115 -3.45 -14.99 3.31
N GLN A 116 -2.48 -14.07 3.40
CA GLN A 116 -1.55 -13.75 2.32
C GLN A 116 -0.51 -14.85 2.09
N GLY A 117 -0.11 -15.58 3.13
CA GLY A 117 0.87 -16.67 3.04
C GLY A 117 0.44 -17.84 2.14
N PHE A 118 -0.87 -18.01 1.90
CA PHE A 118 -1.37 -18.98 0.91
C PHE A 118 -1.01 -18.63 -0.54
N TYR A 119 -0.44 -17.43 -0.76
CA TYR A 119 0.06 -17.02 -2.08
C TYR A 119 1.24 -17.87 -2.58
N ASP A 120 2.07 -18.41 -1.69
CA ASP A 120 3.20 -19.26 -2.07
C ASP A 120 2.77 -20.56 -2.79
N GLU A 121 1.47 -20.92 -2.68
CA GLU A 121 0.85 -22.03 -3.39
C GLU A 121 0.27 -21.63 -4.76
N ALA A 122 0.24 -20.33 -5.08
CA ALA A 122 -0.31 -19.86 -6.34
C ALA A 122 0.60 -20.25 -7.52
N ALA A 123 0.01 -20.72 -8.60
CA ALA A 123 0.75 -21.03 -9.80
C ALA A 123 1.48 -19.77 -10.35
N PRO A 124 2.72 -19.89 -10.82
CA PRO A 124 3.42 -18.76 -11.42
C PRO A 124 2.67 -18.27 -12.66
N LEU A 125 2.59 -16.94 -12.80
CA LEU A 125 1.99 -16.32 -13.98
C LEU A 125 2.80 -16.66 -15.24
N THR A 126 2.12 -17.14 -16.25
CA THR A 126 2.73 -17.40 -17.56
C THR A 126 2.68 -16.13 -18.43
N GLU A 127 3.46 -16.09 -19.51
CA GLU A 127 3.41 -15.00 -20.47
C GLU A 127 2.02 -14.87 -21.11
N GLN A 128 1.33 -15.97 -21.32
CA GLN A 128 -0.04 -15.96 -21.85
C GLN A 128 -0.99 -15.26 -20.88
N ASP A 129 -0.92 -15.57 -19.59
CA ASP A 129 -1.74 -14.91 -18.55
C ASP A 129 -1.51 -13.40 -18.53
N LEU A 130 -0.25 -12.98 -18.69
CA LEU A 130 0.11 -11.56 -18.73
C LEU A 130 -0.43 -10.85 -19.99
N ARG A 131 -0.38 -11.50 -21.14
CA ARG A 131 -0.93 -10.95 -22.39
C ARG A 131 -2.46 -10.84 -22.33
N GLU A 132 -3.15 -11.82 -21.76
CA GLU A 132 -4.59 -11.78 -21.52
C GLU A 132 -4.93 -10.67 -20.52
N PHE A 133 -4.21 -10.57 -19.40
CA PHE A 133 -4.38 -9.50 -18.42
C PHE A 133 -4.22 -8.11 -19.03
N TYR A 134 -3.20 -7.92 -19.87
CA TYR A 134 -2.99 -6.67 -20.59
C TYR A 134 -4.11 -6.39 -21.60
N ALA A 135 -4.55 -7.38 -22.36
CA ALA A 135 -5.60 -7.21 -23.37
C ALA A 135 -6.90 -6.69 -22.76
N ASP A 136 -7.27 -7.21 -21.58
CA ASP A 136 -8.46 -6.79 -20.84
C ASP A 136 -8.34 -5.37 -20.25
N ARG A 137 -7.11 -4.88 -20.06
CA ARG A 137 -6.81 -3.62 -19.35
C ARG A 137 -5.95 -2.66 -20.15
N ARG A 138 -5.93 -2.73 -21.46
CA ARG A 138 -5.10 -1.90 -22.34
C ARG A 138 -5.21 -0.41 -22.04
N GLN A 139 -6.42 0.06 -21.67
CA GLN A 139 -6.67 1.47 -21.38
C GLN A 139 -5.96 1.95 -20.10
N ASP A 140 -5.74 1.04 -19.14
CA ASP A 140 -5.06 1.38 -17.86
C ASP A 140 -3.57 1.72 -18.10
N TYR A 141 -3.02 1.25 -19.22
CA TYR A 141 -1.63 1.49 -19.63
C TYR A 141 -1.47 2.64 -20.62
N ARG A 142 -2.58 3.33 -20.96
CA ARG A 142 -2.52 4.48 -21.88
C ARG A 142 -1.53 5.52 -21.35
N LYS A 143 -0.62 5.94 -22.24
CA LYS A 143 0.27 7.07 -22.02
C LYS A 143 -0.44 8.35 -22.44
N ALA A 144 -0.41 9.34 -21.59
CA ALA A 144 -0.97 10.66 -21.87
C ALA A 144 -0.20 11.34 -23.00
N ALA A 145 -0.84 12.29 -23.69
CA ALA A 145 -0.14 13.18 -24.60
C ALA A 145 0.77 14.12 -23.79
N GLU A 146 1.96 14.39 -24.28
CA GLU A 146 2.95 15.25 -23.60
C GLU A 146 3.43 16.35 -24.53
N ALA A 147 3.63 17.54 -23.96
CA ALA A 147 4.26 18.65 -24.70
C ALA A 147 5.43 19.28 -23.91
N THR A 148 6.43 19.75 -24.70
CA THR A 148 7.50 20.61 -24.19
C THR A 148 7.43 21.93 -24.94
N PHE A 149 7.14 23.01 -24.21
CA PHE A 149 7.02 24.35 -24.78
C PHE A 149 7.37 25.44 -23.78
N THR A 150 7.69 26.61 -24.30
CA THR A 150 7.64 27.86 -23.54
C THR A 150 6.56 28.77 -24.11
N HIS A 151 6.07 29.70 -23.29
CA HIS A 151 5.08 30.64 -23.78
C HIS A 151 5.32 32.08 -23.30
N VAL A 152 4.80 33.00 -24.07
CA VAL A 152 4.72 34.41 -23.75
C VAL A 152 3.24 34.79 -23.58
N PHE A 153 2.89 35.35 -22.41
CA PHE A 153 1.53 35.63 -22.00
C PHE A 153 1.14 37.10 -22.15
N ILE A 154 -0.06 37.35 -22.63
CA ILE A 154 -0.72 38.66 -22.75
C ILE A 154 -2.07 38.56 -22.05
N SER A 155 -2.19 39.30 -20.92
CA SER A 155 -3.39 39.28 -20.07
C SER A 155 -4.57 40.07 -20.67
N THR A 156 -5.77 39.51 -20.48
CA THR A 156 -7.03 40.22 -20.73
C THR A 156 -7.62 40.92 -19.49
N ALA A 157 -6.97 40.80 -18.32
CA ALA A 157 -7.51 41.35 -17.08
C ALA A 157 -7.53 42.89 -17.04
N LYS A 158 -6.65 43.56 -17.78
CA LYS A 158 -6.43 44.99 -17.76
C LYS A 158 -6.71 45.68 -19.11
N ARG A 159 -7.21 44.97 -20.10
CA ARG A 159 -7.48 45.48 -21.45
C ARG A 159 -8.60 44.69 -22.12
N ALA A 160 -9.22 45.29 -23.12
CA ALA A 160 -10.23 44.59 -23.90
C ALA A 160 -9.61 43.35 -24.60
N PRO A 161 -10.34 42.23 -24.74
CA PRO A 161 -9.84 41.03 -25.38
C PRO A 161 -9.33 41.27 -26.80
N VAL A 162 -9.93 42.19 -27.56
CA VAL A 162 -9.49 42.58 -28.91
C VAL A 162 -8.13 43.26 -28.89
N ASP A 163 -7.92 44.17 -27.96
CA ASP A 163 -6.63 44.88 -27.82
C ASP A 163 -5.51 43.90 -27.39
N ALA A 164 -5.82 42.98 -26.47
CA ALA A 164 -4.90 41.93 -26.08
C ALA A 164 -4.50 41.03 -27.28
N ARG A 165 -5.46 40.69 -28.14
CA ARG A 165 -5.22 39.93 -29.35
C ARG A 165 -4.32 40.65 -30.34
N ILE A 166 -4.61 41.93 -30.63
CA ILE A 166 -3.78 42.79 -31.51
C ILE A 166 -2.34 42.90 -30.97
N MET A 167 -2.20 43.03 -29.65
CA MET A 167 -0.86 43.04 -29.01
C MET A 167 -0.16 41.73 -29.17
N ALA A 168 -0.85 40.60 -29.01
CA ALA A 168 -0.30 39.26 -29.20
C ALA A 168 0.19 39.04 -30.65
N ASP A 169 -0.62 39.43 -31.64
CA ASP A 169 -0.25 39.31 -33.05
C ASP A 169 1.01 40.13 -33.39
N ARG A 170 1.13 41.36 -32.86
CA ARG A 170 2.34 42.20 -33.03
C ARG A 170 3.55 41.58 -32.38
N LEU A 171 3.39 41.06 -31.14
CA LEU A 171 4.48 40.44 -30.41
C LEU A 171 4.93 39.14 -31.09
N LEU A 172 4.01 38.37 -31.69
CA LEU A 172 4.32 37.17 -32.46
C LEU A 172 5.25 37.51 -33.64
N ALA A 173 4.93 38.57 -34.41
CA ALA A 173 5.77 39.04 -35.51
C ALA A 173 7.14 39.49 -35.01
N GLU A 174 7.22 40.16 -33.87
CA GLU A 174 8.49 40.60 -33.27
C GLU A 174 9.34 39.41 -32.84
N LEU A 175 8.77 38.44 -32.11
CA LEU A 175 9.50 37.26 -31.62
C LEU A 175 10.06 36.43 -32.78
N ASN A 176 9.30 36.25 -33.83
CA ASN A 176 9.74 35.55 -35.02
C ASN A 176 10.76 36.37 -35.84
N GLY A 177 10.54 37.67 -36.00
CA GLY A 177 11.49 38.55 -36.71
C GLY A 177 12.87 38.62 -36.02
N LYS A 178 12.88 38.56 -34.71
CA LYS A 178 14.13 38.55 -33.91
C LYS A 178 14.67 37.16 -33.62
N GLN A 179 13.96 36.10 -34.06
CA GLN A 179 14.30 34.69 -33.79
C GLN A 179 14.57 34.45 -32.29
N VAL A 180 13.69 34.96 -31.41
CA VAL A 180 13.85 34.87 -29.96
C VAL A 180 13.86 33.42 -29.51
N PRO A 181 14.95 32.92 -28.91
CA PRO A 181 15.03 31.52 -28.49
C PRO A 181 14.26 31.24 -27.20
N PHE A 182 14.04 29.96 -26.91
CA PHE A 182 13.30 29.43 -25.76
C PHE A 182 13.73 30.10 -24.42
N GLU A 183 15.02 30.20 -24.18
CA GLU A 183 15.62 30.73 -22.93
C GLU A 183 15.29 32.22 -22.70
N ASN A 184 15.06 32.97 -23.78
CA ASN A 184 14.79 34.39 -23.73
C ASN A 184 13.29 34.75 -23.68
N ALA A 185 12.41 33.78 -23.75
CA ALA A 185 10.92 33.97 -23.66
C ALA A 185 10.54 34.80 -22.43
N SER A 186 11.26 34.64 -21.33
CA SER A 186 10.97 35.30 -20.05
C SER A 186 11.09 36.83 -20.08
N ARG A 187 11.76 37.39 -21.10
CA ARG A 187 11.94 38.84 -21.27
C ARG A 187 10.80 39.53 -22.01
N HIS A 188 9.88 38.72 -22.52
CA HIS A 188 8.74 39.20 -23.30
C HIS A 188 7.42 38.90 -22.59
N GLY A 189 6.36 39.67 -22.93
CA GLY A 189 5.02 39.47 -22.37
C GLY A 189 4.86 39.85 -20.90
N GLU A 190 3.84 39.30 -20.29
CA GLU A 190 3.43 39.58 -18.92
C GLU A 190 3.64 38.37 -18.01
N ARG A 191 3.53 38.59 -16.69
CA ARG A 191 3.66 37.48 -15.73
C ARG A 191 2.42 36.60 -15.80
N PHE A 192 2.63 35.32 -16.04
CA PHE A 192 1.59 34.31 -15.96
C PHE A 192 1.50 33.74 -14.52
N LEU A 193 0.33 33.22 -14.16
CA LEU A 193 0.04 32.69 -12.83
C LEU A 193 0.83 31.42 -12.51
N TYR A 194 1.01 30.58 -13.52
CA TYR A 194 1.71 29.29 -13.43
C TYR A 194 3.13 29.36 -14.02
N ASN A 195 3.62 28.23 -14.52
CA ASN A 195 4.95 28.11 -15.12
C ASN A 195 5.03 28.83 -16.47
N ARG A 196 6.23 29.26 -16.86
CA ARG A 196 6.51 29.75 -18.23
C ARG A 196 6.96 28.65 -19.15
N ASN A 197 7.72 27.69 -18.61
CA ASN A 197 8.28 26.59 -19.33
C ASN A 197 7.62 25.29 -18.87
N TYR A 198 7.22 24.50 -19.81
CA TYR A 198 6.62 23.18 -19.64
C TYR A 198 7.49 22.15 -20.33
N VAL A 199 8.03 21.19 -19.58
CA VAL A 199 8.93 20.15 -20.10
C VAL A 199 8.30 18.79 -19.85
N ASN A 200 7.99 18.05 -20.93
CA ASN A 200 7.31 16.76 -20.90
C ASN A 200 6.08 16.78 -19.95
N ARG A 201 5.19 17.76 -20.17
CA ARG A 201 4.00 17.91 -19.37
C ARG A 201 2.79 17.27 -20.04
N GLU A 202 2.05 16.54 -19.25
CA GLU A 202 0.86 15.83 -19.69
C GLU A 202 -0.28 16.80 -20.05
N ASP A 203 -1.14 16.38 -20.95
CA ASP A 203 -2.27 17.12 -21.47
C ASP A 203 -3.23 17.60 -20.37
N ASP A 204 -3.49 16.78 -19.35
CA ASP A 204 -4.34 17.14 -18.20
C ASP A 204 -3.73 18.25 -17.33
N GLU A 205 -2.41 18.23 -17.08
CA GLU A 205 -1.75 19.33 -16.37
C GLU A 205 -1.82 20.62 -17.17
N ILE A 206 -1.62 20.56 -18.48
CA ILE A 206 -1.73 21.72 -19.37
C ILE A 206 -3.16 22.26 -19.37
N ALA A 207 -4.16 21.37 -19.48
CA ALA A 207 -5.55 21.74 -19.42
C ALA A 207 -5.92 22.40 -18.08
N SER A 208 -5.36 21.92 -16.95
CA SER A 208 -5.60 22.50 -15.62
C SER A 208 -5.05 23.93 -15.47
N HIS A 209 -3.93 24.24 -16.15
CA HIS A 209 -3.29 25.55 -16.09
C HIS A 209 -3.86 26.56 -17.09
N PHE A 210 -4.28 26.12 -18.28
CA PHE A 210 -4.65 27.02 -19.38
C PHE A 210 -6.11 26.90 -19.79
N GLY A 211 -6.77 25.81 -19.44
CA GLY A 211 -8.11 25.44 -19.92
C GLY A 211 -8.05 24.53 -21.16
N GLN A 212 -9.12 23.75 -21.32
CA GLN A 212 -9.24 22.75 -22.38
C GLN A 212 -9.08 23.33 -23.81
N PRO A 213 -9.62 24.55 -24.15
CA PRO A 213 -9.43 25.11 -25.50
C PRO A 213 -7.96 25.37 -25.86
N PHE A 214 -7.16 25.82 -24.87
CA PHE A 214 -5.73 26.03 -25.08
C PHE A 214 -5.02 24.71 -25.29
N GLN A 215 -5.29 23.73 -24.42
CA GLN A 215 -4.70 22.38 -24.49
C GLN A 215 -4.96 21.77 -25.88
N SER A 216 -6.21 21.72 -26.33
CA SER A 216 -6.55 21.16 -27.65
C SER A 216 -5.79 21.87 -28.78
N ALA A 217 -5.80 23.22 -28.79
CA ALA A 217 -5.10 23.99 -29.79
C ALA A 217 -3.57 23.82 -29.76
N LEU A 218 -2.99 23.62 -28.56
CA LEU A 218 -1.55 23.36 -28.43
C LEU A 218 -1.14 22.04 -29.08
N PHE A 219 -1.93 20.95 -28.85
CA PHE A 219 -1.64 19.63 -29.36
C PHE A 219 -1.90 19.49 -30.86
N GLU A 220 -2.66 20.42 -31.47
CA GLU A 220 -2.82 20.53 -32.93
C GLU A 220 -1.62 21.21 -33.62
N LEU A 221 -0.75 21.91 -32.85
CA LEU A 221 0.43 22.54 -33.42
C LEU A 221 1.49 21.52 -33.81
N SER A 222 2.19 21.81 -34.87
CA SER A 222 3.45 21.12 -35.20
C SER A 222 4.62 21.72 -34.46
N THR A 223 5.60 20.90 -34.07
CA THR A 223 6.87 21.38 -33.51
C THR A 223 7.58 22.31 -34.48
N SER A 224 8.09 23.43 -33.99
CA SER A 224 8.70 24.47 -34.82
C SER A 224 9.76 25.25 -34.04
N ALA A 225 10.77 25.77 -34.75
CA ALA A 225 11.69 26.77 -34.24
C ALA A 225 11.09 28.19 -34.20
N GLN A 226 9.87 28.36 -34.71
CA GLN A 226 9.16 29.65 -34.75
C GLN A 226 8.06 29.68 -33.69
N TRP A 227 7.81 30.84 -33.14
CA TRP A 227 6.69 31.12 -32.27
C TRP A 227 5.37 30.98 -33.03
N GLN A 228 4.39 30.36 -32.38
CA GLN A 228 3.08 30.04 -32.93
C GLN A 228 1.96 30.61 -32.04
N GLY A 229 0.76 30.66 -32.57
CA GLY A 229 -0.39 31.21 -31.90
C GLY A 229 -0.88 32.51 -32.54
N PRO A 230 -1.57 33.40 -31.77
CA PRO A 230 -1.84 33.32 -30.34
C PRO A 230 -2.93 32.29 -30.00
N LEU A 231 -2.69 31.49 -28.96
CA LEU A 231 -3.64 30.56 -28.38
C LEU A 231 -4.37 31.21 -27.21
N GLN A 232 -5.65 30.95 -27.07
CA GLN A 232 -6.48 31.51 -26.03
C GLN A 232 -6.56 30.61 -24.79
N SER A 233 -6.33 31.19 -23.62
CA SER A 233 -6.61 30.55 -22.32
C SER A 233 -7.73 31.31 -21.60
N THR A 234 -8.10 30.83 -20.39
CA THR A 234 -9.01 31.54 -19.48
C THR A 234 -8.46 32.88 -19.00
N TYR A 235 -7.15 33.15 -19.13
CA TYR A 235 -6.46 34.34 -18.61
C TYR A 235 -6.11 35.36 -19.69
N GLY A 236 -6.10 34.93 -20.97
CA GLY A 236 -5.71 35.78 -22.08
C GLY A 236 -5.10 35.00 -23.24
N TRP A 237 -4.14 35.62 -23.92
CA TRP A 237 -3.51 35.09 -25.12
C TRP A 237 -2.07 34.63 -24.86
N HIS A 238 -1.67 33.55 -25.50
CA HIS A 238 -0.34 32.97 -25.36
C HIS A 238 0.29 32.78 -26.73
N LEU A 239 1.54 33.18 -26.85
CA LEU A 239 2.42 32.83 -27.96
C LEU A 239 3.27 31.66 -27.49
N VAL A 240 3.36 30.60 -28.28
CA VAL A 240 3.97 29.34 -27.89
C VAL A 240 5.15 29.02 -28.81
N LEU A 241 6.25 28.60 -28.22
CA LEU A 241 7.34 27.91 -28.93
C LEU A 241 7.33 26.45 -28.53
N LEU A 242 6.77 25.62 -29.40
CA LEU A 242 6.58 24.19 -29.17
C LEU A 242 7.80 23.41 -29.66
N VAL A 243 8.52 22.79 -28.71
CA VAL A 243 9.74 22.03 -28.96
C VAL A 243 9.48 20.55 -29.19
N LYS A 244 8.55 19.99 -28.41
CA LYS A 244 8.16 18.58 -28.49
C LYS A 244 6.65 18.43 -28.33
N ASN A 245 6.07 17.58 -29.12
CA ASN A 245 4.67 17.17 -29.02
C ASN A 245 4.62 15.65 -29.24
N THR A 246 4.01 14.94 -28.33
CA THR A 246 3.85 13.49 -28.40
C THR A 246 2.38 13.17 -28.16
N ASP A 247 1.76 12.51 -29.10
CA ASP A 247 0.37 12.10 -28.98
C ASP A 247 0.20 11.04 -27.88
N ALA A 248 -0.98 10.99 -27.31
CA ALA A 248 -1.35 9.90 -26.43
C ALA A 248 -1.41 8.58 -27.20
N TYR A 249 -0.91 7.54 -26.61
CA TYR A 249 -0.92 6.21 -27.22
C TYR A 249 -1.11 5.11 -26.18
N ILE A 250 -1.54 3.94 -26.64
CA ILE A 250 -1.55 2.73 -25.82
C ILE A 250 -0.29 1.96 -26.20
N PRO A 251 0.68 1.80 -25.25
CA PRO A 251 1.91 1.09 -25.52
C PRO A 251 1.63 -0.39 -25.82
N GLU A 252 2.43 -1.03 -26.63
CA GLU A 252 2.34 -2.47 -26.82
C GLU A 252 2.78 -3.24 -25.58
N PHE A 253 2.33 -4.49 -25.43
CA PHE A 253 2.61 -5.32 -24.26
C PHE A 253 4.10 -5.33 -23.87
N ASP A 254 5.00 -5.45 -24.84
CA ASP A 254 6.44 -5.57 -24.58
C ASP A 254 7.03 -4.30 -23.94
N GLU A 255 6.46 -3.12 -24.21
CA GLU A 255 6.87 -1.84 -23.59
C GLU A 255 6.47 -1.73 -22.12
N VAL A 256 5.40 -2.42 -21.71
CA VAL A 256 4.81 -2.32 -20.36
C VAL A 256 4.81 -3.66 -19.63
N SER A 257 5.46 -4.68 -20.16
CA SER A 257 5.45 -6.05 -19.62
C SER A 257 5.79 -6.12 -18.12
N SER A 258 6.77 -5.33 -17.66
CA SER A 258 7.13 -5.27 -16.24
C SER A 258 6.01 -4.67 -15.37
N ALA A 259 5.32 -3.64 -15.86
CA ALA A 259 4.18 -3.04 -15.17
C ALA A 259 2.99 -4.01 -15.15
N VAL A 260 2.71 -4.64 -16.28
CA VAL A 260 1.67 -5.68 -16.41
C VAL A 260 1.92 -6.83 -15.45
N PHE A 261 3.16 -7.32 -15.36
CA PHE A 261 3.53 -8.38 -14.42
C PHE A 261 3.27 -7.97 -12.97
N ALA A 262 3.71 -6.77 -12.57
CA ALA A 262 3.50 -6.27 -11.20
C ALA A 262 2.01 -6.12 -10.85
N ASP A 263 1.20 -5.65 -11.78
CA ASP A 263 -0.25 -5.48 -11.59
C ASP A 263 -0.98 -6.83 -11.56
N ALA A 264 -0.66 -7.75 -12.47
CA ALA A 264 -1.21 -9.10 -12.50
C ALA A 264 -0.85 -9.88 -11.23
N GLN A 265 0.40 -9.78 -10.77
CA GLN A 265 0.85 -10.39 -9.53
C GLN A 265 0.09 -9.83 -8.32
N ARG A 266 -0.09 -8.51 -8.25
CA ARG A 266 -0.87 -7.86 -7.20
C ARG A 266 -2.33 -8.32 -7.20
N GLN A 267 -2.94 -8.42 -8.38
CA GLN A 267 -4.31 -8.93 -8.50
C GLN A 267 -4.41 -10.40 -8.07
N GLN A 268 -3.48 -11.24 -8.48
CA GLN A 268 -3.44 -12.64 -8.06
C GLN A 268 -3.33 -12.76 -6.53
N GLN A 269 -2.45 -11.98 -5.90
CA GLN A 269 -2.31 -11.94 -4.43
C GLN A 269 -3.61 -11.53 -3.74
N GLN A 270 -4.28 -10.50 -4.26
CA GLN A 270 -5.56 -10.04 -3.71
C GLN A 270 -6.66 -11.09 -3.86
N GLU A 271 -6.70 -11.79 -4.98
CA GLU A 271 -7.68 -12.84 -5.24
C GLU A 271 -7.47 -14.05 -4.33
N VAL A 272 -6.24 -14.53 -4.17
CA VAL A 272 -5.91 -15.63 -3.24
C VAL A 272 -6.28 -15.25 -1.81
N LYS A 273 -5.92 -14.03 -1.37
CA LYS A 273 -6.31 -13.53 -0.06
C LYS A 273 -7.82 -13.49 0.11
N ARG A 274 -8.54 -12.97 -0.89
CA ARG A 274 -10.01 -12.90 -0.88
C ARG A 274 -10.62 -14.30 -0.73
N GLN A 275 -10.17 -15.25 -1.54
CA GLN A 275 -10.67 -16.63 -1.49
C GLN A 275 -10.38 -17.30 -0.13
N ALA A 276 -9.22 -17.04 0.47
CA ALA A 276 -8.88 -17.56 1.80
C ALA A 276 -9.83 -16.98 2.87
N ILE A 277 -10.12 -15.69 2.82
CA ILE A 277 -11.06 -15.04 3.74
C ILE A 277 -12.49 -15.54 3.50
N ASP A 278 -12.93 -15.67 2.25
CA ASP A 278 -14.25 -16.18 1.89
C ASP A 278 -14.47 -17.61 2.42
N LYS A 279 -13.45 -18.47 2.33
CA LYS A 279 -13.47 -19.80 2.93
C LYS A 279 -13.61 -19.77 4.46
N LEU A 280 -13.01 -18.78 5.12
CA LEU A 280 -13.19 -18.60 6.56
C LEU A 280 -14.60 -18.09 6.87
N MET A 281 -15.09 -17.09 6.14
CA MET A 281 -16.41 -16.50 6.33
C MET A 281 -17.54 -17.54 6.11
N ALA A 282 -17.38 -18.44 5.16
CA ALA A 282 -18.34 -19.50 4.89
C ALA A 282 -18.61 -20.47 6.08
N LYS A 283 -17.74 -20.44 7.11
CA LYS A 283 -17.93 -21.21 8.35
C LYS A 283 -18.87 -20.54 9.34
N TYR A 284 -19.22 -19.27 9.12
CA TYR A 284 -20.02 -18.46 10.05
C TYR A 284 -21.39 -18.18 9.47
N GLN A 285 -22.39 -18.22 10.32
CA GLN A 285 -23.74 -17.73 10.00
C GLN A 285 -23.80 -16.25 10.40
N ILE A 286 -24.15 -15.38 9.46
CA ILE A 286 -24.26 -13.93 9.67
C ILE A 286 -25.74 -13.58 9.67
N GLU A 287 -26.24 -13.09 10.79
CA GLU A 287 -27.59 -12.57 10.94
C GLU A 287 -27.53 -11.06 11.10
N ILE A 288 -28.43 -10.36 10.43
CA ILE A 288 -28.56 -8.90 10.47
C ILE A 288 -29.97 -8.62 11.01
N ASP A 289 -30.03 -7.97 12.17
CA ASP A 289 -31.27 -7.55 12.81
C ASP A 289 -31.84 -6.28 12.17
#